data_5748dd75f9893ce17cad46a38ba47d16
#
_entry.id   5748dd75f9893ce17cad46a38ba47d16
#
_cell.length_a   1.000
_cell.length_b   1.000
_cell.length_c   1.000
_cell.angle_alpha   90.00
_cell.angle_beta   90.00
_cell.angle_gamma   90.00
#
_symmetry.space_group_name_H-M   'P 1'
#
loop_
_entity.id
_entity.type
_entity.pdbx_description
1 polymer ?
#
loop_
_entity_poly.entity_id
_entity_poly.type
_entity_poly.pdbx_seq_one_letter_code
_entity_poly.pdbx_strand_id
1 'polypeptide(L)'
;MLNFITPRRPSAHALSLSGLLLATLGLGGCMTGPDFTQLEARVVPQQAFTAPADAMLEVRLVDVSRADTEAGLIASTRYGGLREGPFPVSLQYDRNAIEEGHRYALQADVRSDGRLYWINDSAVPVLGDASTSQGEVEIPLTPLPRALGH
;
A
#
# COMPACT_ATOMS: atom_id res chain seq x y z
N MET A 1 -18.10 67.20 -76.15
CA MET A 1 -17.06 66.22 -76.17
C MET A 1 -17.26 65.32 -74.99
N LEU A 2 -17.73 64.14 -75.25
CA LEU A 2 -18.14 63.16 -74.21
C LEU A 2 -16.97 62.31 -73.77
N ASN A 3 -16.70 62.24 -72.49
CA ASN A 3 -15.84 61.24 -71.93
C ASN A 3 -16.65 60.27 -71.12
N PHE A 4 -16.78 59.06 -71.62
CA PHE A 4 -17.38 57.96 -70.91
C PHE A 4 -16.43 57.38 -69.88
N ILE A 5 -16.79 57.43 -68.62
CA ILE A 5 -16.12 56.77 -67.55
C ILE A 5 -16.88 55.47 -67.24
N THR A 6 -16.29 54.36 -67.54
CA THR A 6 -16.81 53.02 -67.22
C THR A 6 -16.51 52.69 -65.77
N PRO A 7 -17.47 52.24 -64.97
CA PRO A 7 -17.20 51.79 -63.61
C PRO A 7 -16.66 50.37 -63.63
N ARG A 8 -15.55 50.22 -62.99
CA ARG A 8 -14.84 48.95 -62.76
C ARG A 8 -15.53 48.21 -61.63
N ARG A 9 -16.03 46.99 -61.91
CA ARG A 9 -16.62 46.08 -60.91
C ARG A 9 -15.53 45.56 -59.98
N PRO A 10 -15.75 45.53 -58.63
CA PRO A 10 -14.83 44.84 -57.74
C PRO A 10 -15.12 43.33 -57.75
N SER A 11 -14.10 42.56 -57.94
CA SER A 11 -14.06 41.12 -57.85
C SER A 11 -14.34 40.65 -56.43
N ALA A 12 -15.35 39.82 -56.24
CA ALA A 12 -15.61 39.14 -54.99
C ALA A 12 -14.50 38.10 -54.74
N HIS A 13 -13.68 38.33 -53.75
CA HIS A 13 -12.79 37.32 -53.23
C HIS A 13 -13.62 36.38 -52.30
N ALA A 14 -13.79 35.16 -52.76
CA ALA A 14 -14.32 34.08 -51.95
C ALA A 14 -13.35 33.78 -50.81
N LEU A 15 -13.78 34.08 -49.58
CA LEU A 15 -13.08 33.64 -48.35
C LEU A 15 -13.27 32.16 -48.19
N SER A 16 -12.26 31.40 -48.49
CA SER A 16 -12.16 29.98 -48.22
C SER A 16 -11.96 29.80 -46.71
N LEU A 17 -13.03 29.41 -46.00
CA LEU A 17 -12.89 28.94 -44.60
C LEU A 17 -12.23 27.57 -44.64
N SER A 18 -10.93 27.56 -44.47
CA SER A 18 -10.19 26.34 -44.11
C SER A 18 -10.49 26.00 -42.64
N GLY A 19 -11.39 25.02 -42.47
CA GLY A 19 -11.66 24.44 -41.17
C GLY A 19 -10.42 23.74 -40.62
N LEU A 20 -9.79 24.35 -39.62
CA LEU A 20 -8.74 23.73 -38.82
C LEU A 20 -9.39 22.70 -37.90
N LEU A 21 -9.42 21.44 -38.34
CA LEU A 21 -9.85 20.30 -37.55
C LEU A 21 -8.75 20.04 -36.48
N LEU A 22 -8.90 20.62 -35.28
CA LEU A 22 -8.11 20.27 -34.12
C LEU A 22 -8.45 18.84 -33.72
N ALA A 23 -7.64 17.88 -34.13
CA ALA A 23 -7.65 16.53 -33.59
C ALA A 23 -7.09 16.60 -32.16
N THR A 24 -7.97 16.71 -31.16
CA THR A 24 -7.62 16.49 -29.77
C THR A 24 -7.36 15.00 -29.60
N LEU A 25 -6.08 14.60 -29.70
CA LEU A 25 -5.63 13.31 -29.19
C LEU A 25 -5.85 13.32 -27.67
N GLY A 26 -6.97 12.76 -27.25
CA GLY A 26 -7.21 12.44 -25.86
C GLY A 26 -6.15 11.45 -25.40
N LEU A 27 -5.13 11.93 -24.69
CA LEU A 27 -4.27 11.10 -23.86
C LEU A 27 -5.13 10.57 -22.72
N GLY A 28 -5.88 9.51 -22.98
CA GLY A 28 -6.50 8.67 -21.97
C GLY A 28 -5.38 7.94 -21.24
N GLY A 29 -4.65 8.65 -20.36
CA GLY A 29 -3.80 8.01 -19.37
C GLY A 29 -4.71 7.22 -18.45
N CYS A 30 -4.73 5.89 -18.58
CA CYS A 30 -5.21 5.02 -17.53
C CYS A 30 -4.31 5.25 -16.32
N MET A 31 -4.68 6.19 -15.47
CA MET A 31 -4.09 6.33 -14.14
C MET A 31 -4.62 5.15 -13.32
N THR A 32 -3.92 4.03 -13.37
CA THR A 32 -4.09 2.95 -12.41
C THR A 32 -3.51 3.49 -11.10
N GLY A 33 -4.33 4.16 -10.32
CA GLY A 33 -3.96 4.63 -8.99
C GLY A 33 -3.80 3.43 -8.04
N PRO A 34 -3.18 3.63 -6.87
CA PRO A 34 -3.10 2.61 -5.84
C PRO A 34 -4.50 2.17 -5.40
N ASP A 35 -4.71 0.88 -5.24
CA ASP A 35 -5.95 0.28 -4.74
C ASP A 35 -5.75 -0.14 -3.29
N PHE A 36 -5.96 0.80 -2.36
CA PHE A 36 -5.77 0.55 -0.94
C PHE A 36 -6.91 -0.26 -0.33
N THR A 37 -6.54 -1.26 0.44
CA THR A 37 -7.43 -2.08 1.24
C THR A 37 -6.86 -2.28 2.64
N GLN A 38 -7.63 -2.88 3.55
CA GLN A 38 -7.22 -3.14 4.93
C GLN A 38 -7.20 -4.63 5.21
N LEU A 39 -6.21 -5.06 5.99
CA LEU A 39 -6.11 -6.37 6.57
C LEU A 39 -6.23 -6.24 8.08
N GLU A 40 -7.28 -6.84 8.64
CA GLU A 40 -7.53 -6.85 10.08
C GLU A 40 -6.90 -8.07 10.72
N ALA A 41 -6.22 -7.87 11.84
CA ALA A 41 -5.60 -8.93 12.60
C ALA A 41 -5.63 -8.61 14.10
N ARG A 42 -5.29 -9.61 14.90
CA ARG A 42 -5.17 -9.49 16.35
C ARG A 42 -3.83 -10.05 16.80
N VAL A 43 -3.02 -9.23 17.44
CA VAL A 43 -1.76 -9.67 18.05
C VAL A 43 -2.04 -10.16 19.46
N VAL A 44 -1.73 -11.45 19.71
CA VAL A 44 -2.09 -12.15 20.93
C VAL A 44 -0.84 -12.57 21.71
N PRO A 45 -0.50 -11.86 22.81
CA PRO A 45 0.58 -12.28 23.69
C PRO A 45 0.30 -13.66 24.28
N GLN A 46 1.24 -14.59 24.17
CA GLN A 46 1.13 -15.96 24.69
C GLN A 46 1.44 -16.06 26.20
N GLN A 47 1.91 -14.97 26.80
CA GLN A 47 2.19 -14.83 28.22
C GLN A 47 1.72 -13.46 28.70
N ALA A 48 1.77 -13.22 30.01
CA ALA A 48 1.47 -11.90 30.60
C ALA A 48 2.34 -10.83 29.94
N PHE A 49 1.69 -9.89 29.26
CA PHE A 49 2.38 -8.86 28.48
C PHE A 49 3.05 -7.84 29.40
N THR A 50 4.33 -7.67 29.21
CA THR A 50 5.13 -6.60 29.85
C THR A 50 6.10 -6.00 28.84
N ALA A 51 6.07 -4.67 28.74
CA ALA A 51 7.00 -3.91 27.90
C ALA A 51 7.23 -2.53 28.53
N PRO A 52 8.30 -1.82 28.17
CA PRO A 52 8.48 -0.42 28.53
C PRO A 52 7.30 0.45 28.06
N ALA A 53 7.06 1.57 28.75
CA ALA A 53 5.92 2.46 28.45
C ALA A 53 6.00 3.11 27.06
N ASP A 54 7.19 3.25 26.51
CA ASP A 54 7.52 3.79 25.19
C ASP A 54 7.63 2.71 24.10
N ALA A 55 7.35 1.45 24.46
CA ALA A 55 7.42 0.35 23.50
C ALA A 55 6.41 0.52 22.35
N MET A 56 6.86 0.15 21.17
CA MET A 56 6.06 0.16 19.93
C MET A 56 5.88 -1.27 19.42
N LEU A 57 4.66 -1.62 19.14
CA LEU A 57 4.30 -2.81 18.35
C LEU A 57 4.38 -2.42 16.88
N GLU A 58 5.18 -3.12 16.10
CA GLU A 58 5.20 -3.04 14.64
C GLU A 58 4.61 -4.32 14.05
N VAL A 59 3.70 -4.17 13.11
CA VAL A 59 3.14 -5.26 12.31
C VAL A 59 3.46 -5.01 10.86
N ARG A 60 4.01 -6.02 10.19
CA ARG A 60 4.46 -5.96 8.80
C ARG A 60 3.78 -7.03 7.97
N LEU A 61 3.34 -6.65 6.78
CA LEU A 61 2.98 -7.55 5.70
C LEU A 61 4.19 -7.72 4.80
N VAL A 62 4.65 -8.94 4.64
CA VAL A 62 5.86 -9.26 3.89
C VAL A 62 5.61 -10.35 2.84
N ASP A 63 6.28 -10.23 1.71
CA ASP A 63 6.35 -11.30 0.70
C ASP A 63 7.45 -12.29 1.12
N VAL A 64 7.05 -13.54 1.32
CA VAL A 64 7.94 -14.66 1.73
C VAL A 64 8.08 -15.71 0.63
N SER A 65 7.83 -15.34 -0.62
CA SER A 65 7.87 -16.28 -1.75
C SER A 65 9.26 -16.83 -2.01
N ARG A 66 10.29 -16.06 -1.71
CA ARG A 66 11.69 -16.42 -1.94
C ARG A 66 12.38 -16.74 -0.62
N ALA A 67 12.75 -17.99 -0.41
CA ALA A 67 13.41 -18.44 0.82
C ALA A 67 14.82 -17.85 1.00
N ASP A 68 15.51 -17.54 -0.10
CA ASP A 68 16.93 -17.15 -0.11
C ASP A 68 17.16 -15.63 -0.17
N THR A 69 16.10 -14.84 -0.09
CA THR A 69 16.17 -13.38 -0.11
C THR A 69 15.50 -12.79 1.12
N GLU A 70 15.91 -11.59 1.48
CA GLU A 70 15.20 -10.82 2.49
C GLU A 70 13.73 -10.65 2.07
N ALA A 71 12.80 -10.86 3.02
CA ALA A 71 11.38 -10.75 2.77
C ALA A 71 11.02 -9.33 2.27
N GLY A 72 10.29 -9.25 1.18
CA GLY A 72 9.85 -7.99 0.60
C GLY A 72 8.80 -7.31 1.49
N LEU A 73 9.09 -6.13 2.02
CA LEU A 73 8.11 -5.35 2.79
C LEU A 73 7.03 -4.79 1.84
N ILE A 74 5.79 -5.17 2.08
CA ILE A 74 4.61 -4.65 1.35
C ILE A 74 3.99 -3.47 2.09
N ALA A 75 3.76 -3.63 3.40
CA ALA A 75 3.17 -2.61 4.24
C ALA A 75 3.56 -2.81 5.70
N SER A 76 3.53 -1.74 6.50
CA SER A 76 3.71 -1.82 7.95
C SER A 76 2.82 -0.83 8.68
N THR A 77 2.51 -1.16 9.92
CA THR A 77 1.80 -0.27 10.84
C THR A 77 2.42 -0.35 12.22
N ARG A 78 2.31 0.72 13.01
CA ARG A 78 2.90 0.82 14.34
C ARG A 78 1.89 1.32 15.36
N TYR A 79 1.94 0.74 16.54
CA TYR A 79 1.07 1.09 17.67
C TYR A 79 1.90 1.32 18.93
N GLY A 80 1.67 2.44 19.59
CA GLY A 80 2.22 2.76 20.89
C GLY A 80 1.19 2.67 22.00
N GLY A 81 1.63 2.97 23.24
CA GLY A 81 0.73 2.95 24.39
C GLY A 81 0.22 1.54 24.73
N LEU A 82 1.05 0.55 24.49
CA LEU A 82 0.72 -0.86 24.69
C LEU A 82 0.41 -1.14 26.17
N ARG A 83 -0.69 -1.85 26.39
CA ARG A 83 -1.13 -2.30 27.70
C ARG A 83 -1.25 -3.81 27.70
N GLU A 84 -2.28 -4.35 28.34
CA GLU A 84 -2.58 -5.78 28.25
C GLU A 84 -3.20 -6.09 26.88
N GLY A 85 -2.67 -7.14 26.21
CA GLY A 85 -3.25 -7.63 24.96
C GLY A 85 -4.56 -8.39 25.18
N PRO A 86 -5.20 -8.86 24.11
CA PRO A 86 -4.76 -8.82 22.72
C PRO A 86 -4.88 -7.43 22.08
N PHE A 87 -4.03 -7.16 21.07
CA PHE A 87 -4.00 -5.88 20.40
C PHE A 87 -4.68 -6.00 19.02
N PRO A 88 -5.83 -5.35 18.80
CA PRO A 88 -6.40 -5.25 17.46
C PRO A 88 -5.52 -4.38 16.59
N VAL A 89 -5.25 -4.83 15.38
CA VAL A 89 -4.42 -4.12 14.41
C VAL A 89 -5.09 -4.08 13.04
N SER A 90 -5.00 -2.94 12.38
CA SER A 90 -5.44 -2.74 11.01
C SER A 90 -4.25 -2.29 10.17
N LEU A 91 -3.97 -2.99 9.10
CA LEU A 91 -2.84 -2.74 8.21
C LEU A 91 -3.35 -2.40 6.82
N GLN A 92 -3.11 -1.18 6.38
CA GLN A 92 -3.44 -0.74 5.04
C GLN A 92 -2.34 -1.13 4.05
N TYR A 93 -2.72 -1.71 2.93
CA TYR A 93 -1.79 -2.08 1.85
C TYR A 93 -2.40 -1.79 0.47
N ASP A 94 -1.54 -1.66 -0.54
CA ASP A 94 -1.97 -1.55 -1.94
C ASP A 94 -2.21 -2.96 -2.50
N ARG A 95 -3.44 -3.23 -2.94
CA ARG A 95 -3.80 -4.51 -3.55
C ARG A 95 -3.01 -4.79 -4.82
N ASN A 96 -2.59 -3.75 -5.54
CA ASN A 96 -1.75 -3.88 -6.73
C ASN A 96 -0.33 -4.37 -6.42
N ALA A 97 0.10 -4.32 -5.15
CA ALA A 97 1.39 -4.88 -4.70
C ALA A 97 1.33 -6.39 -4.42
N ILE A 98 0.14 -7.01 -4.54
CA ILE A 98 -0.05 -8.44 -4.33
C ILE A 98 -0.01 -9.15 -5.67
N GLU A 99 0.97 -10.03 -5.85
CA GLU A 99 1.20 -10.79 -7.07
C GLU A 99 0.62 -12.20 -6.94
N GLU A 100 -0.01 -12.69 -8.01
CA GLU A 100 -0.54 -14.06 -8.06
C GLU A 100 0.59 -15.08 -7.91
N GLY A 101 0.36 -16.13 -7.13
CA GLY A 101 1.34 -17.18 -6.88
C GLY A 101 2.42 -16.83 -5.85
N HIS A 102 2.44 -15.59 -5.34
CA HIS A 102 3.31 -15.21 -4.24
C HIS A 102 2.72 -15.61 -2.88
N ARG A 103 3.57 -15.70 -1.88
CA ARG A 103 3.20 -16.04 -0.50
C ARG A 103 3.46 -14.84 0.39
N TYR A 104 2.45 -14.46 1.15
CA TYR A 104 2.50 -13.32 2.05
C TYR A 104 2.31 -13.78 3.50
N ALA A 105 2.93 -13.07 4.41
CA ALA A 105 2.80 -13.36 5.83
C ALA A 105 2.81 -12.08 6.66
N LEU A 106 2.14 -12.15 7.83
CA LEU A 106 2.26 -11.13 8.86
C LEU A 106 3.41 -11.47 9.81
N GLN A 107 4.18 -10.45 10.13
CA GLN A 107 5.21 -10.45 11.17
C GLN A 107 4.91 -9.36 12.17
N ALA A 108 5.15 -9.63 13.45
CA ALA A 108 4.96 -8.66 14.52
C ALA A 108 6.13 -8.67 15.50
N ASP A 109 6.54 -7.49 15.94
CA ASP A 109 7.53 -7.35 17.00
C ASP A 109 7.24 -6.13 17.88
N VAL A 110 7.70 -6.19 19.14
CA VAL A 110 7.63 -5.08 20.07
C VAL A 110 9.03 -4.63 20.44
N ARG A 111 9.31 -3.36 20.23
CA ARG A 111 10.61 -2.73 20.49
C ARG A 111 10.45 -1.47 21.33
N SER A 112 11.48 -1.19 22.12
CA SER A 112 11.70 0.08 22.80
C SER A 112 13.20 0.42 22.71
N ASP A 113 13.55 1.63 22.34
CA ASP A 113 14.94 2.11 22.16
C ASP A 113 15.81 1.16 21.31
N GLY A 114 15.23 0.61 20.23
CA GLY A 114 15.90 -0.35 19.34
C GLY A 114 16.04 -1.76 19.90
N ARG A 115 15.70 -2.00 21.15
CA ARG A 115 15.76 -3.32 21.79
C ARG A 115 14.45 -4.06 21.53
N LEU A 116 14.56 -5.34 21.16
CA LEU A 116 13.45 -6.25 20.94
C LEU A 116 13.02 -6.90 22.26
N TYR A 117 11.71 -6.88 22.52
CA TYR A 117 11.09 -7.46 23.74
C TYR A 117 10.19 -8.65 23.42
N TRP A 118 9.44 -8.56 22.32
CA TRP A 118 8.50 -9.57 21.88
C TRP A 118 8.57 -9.75 20.38
N ILE A 119 8.29 -10.96 19.90
CA ILE A 119 8.28 -11.31 18.49
C ILE A 119 7.26 -12.42 18.22
N ASN A 120 6.66 -12.44 17.02
CA ASN A 120 6.11 -13.69 16.54
C ASN A 120 7.24 -14.53 15.94
N ASP A 121 7.50 -15.69 16.50
CA ASP A 121 8.55 -16.63 16.07
C ASP A 121 8.23 -17.33 14.75
N SER A 122 6.95 -17.39 14.40
CA SER A 122 6.46 -17.99 13.16
C SER A 122 5.62 -16.99 12.38
N ALA A 123 6.01 -16.71 11.13
CA ALA A 123 5.24 -15.85 10.25
C ALA A 123 3.83 -16.43 10.01
N VAL A 124 2.81 -15.59 10.08
CA VAL A 124 1.40 -15.97 9.92
C VAL A 124 0.99 -15.80 8.46
N PRO A 125 0.71 -16.87 7.70
CA PRO A 125 0.33 -16.77 6.29
C PRO A 125 -0.98 -16.01 6.10
N VAL A 126 -1.01 -15.12 5.10
CA VAL A 126 -2.18 -14.32 4.73
C VAL A 126 -2.24 -14.13 3.20
N LEU A 127 -3.37 -13.71 2.69
CA LEU A 127 -3.55 -13.32 1.27
C LEU A 127 -3.12 -14.40 0.26
N GLY A 128 -3.58 -15.62 0.41
CA GLY A 128 -3.27 -16.70 -0.52
C GLY A 128 -4.10 -17.95 -0.24
N ASP A 129 -3.88 -18.99 -1.02
CA ASP A 129 -4.60 -20.27 -0.88
C ASP A 129 -4.38 -20.93 0.48
N ALA A 130 -3.27 -20.58 1.15
CA ALA A 130 -2.96 -21.03 2.51
C ALA A 130 -3.64 -20.18 3.60
N SER A 131 -4.28 -19.07 3.24
CA SER A 131 -5.07 -18.26 4.18
C SER A 131 -6.40 -18.97 4.45
N THR A 132 -6.40 -19.83 5.43
CA THR A 132 -7.59 -20.59 5.89
C THR A 132 -8.61 -19.69 6.58
N SER A 133 -8.37 -18.39 6.66
CA SER A 133 -9.13 -17.50 7.53
C SER A 133 -10.11 -16.65 6.75
N GLN A 134 -11.34 -17.11 6.71
CA GLN A 134 -12.51 -16.24 6.57
C GLN A 134 -12.83 -15.49 7.89
N GLY A 135 -11.86 -15.42 8.82
CA GLY A 135 -11.99 -14.81 10.13
C GLY A 135 -10.84 -13.86 10.44
N GLU A 136 -10.89 -13.25 11.60
CA GLU A 136 -9.83 -12.40 12.12
C GLU A 136 -8.52 -13.20 12.25
N VAL A 137 -7.43 -12.69 11.66
CA VAL A 137 -6.11 -13.32 11.69
C VAL A 137 -5.47 -13.10 13.06
N GLU A 138 -5.07 -14.18 13.73
CA GLU A 138 -4.34 -14.08 15.00
C GLU A 138 -2.83 -14.21 14.79
N ILE A 139 -2.08 -13.29 15.41
CA ILE A 139 -0.62 -13.29 15.40
C ILE A 139 -0.13 -13.58 16.82
N PRO A 140 0.34 -14.80 17.11
CA PRO A 140 0.87 -15.12 18.43
C PRO A 140 2.16 -14.35 18.68
N LEU A 141 2.31 -13.78 19.87
CA LEU A 141 3.46 -12.97 20.27
C LEU A 141 4.13 -13.60 21.49
N THR A 142 5.41 -13.93 21.37
CA THR A 142 6.20 -14.53 22.44
C THR A 142 7.25 -13.56 22.97
N PRO A 143 7.52 -13.55 24.30
CA PRO A 143 8.57 -12.72 24.85
C PRO A 143 9.93 -13.28 24.52
N LEU A 144 10.88 -12.41 24.25
CA LEU A 144 12.28 -12.81 24.21
C LEU A 144 12.81 -13.05 25.62
N PRO A 145 13.65 -14.09 25.81
CA PRO A 145 14.34 -14.29 27.09
C PRO A 145 15.09 -13.00 27.47
N ARG A 146 14.84 -12.47 28.67
CA ARG A 146 15.68 -11.41 29.18
C ARG A 146 17.09 -11.99 29.28
N ALA A 147 18.05 -11.40 28.59
CA ALA A 147 19.44 -11.66 28.88
C ALA A 147 19.62 -11.31 30.37
N LEU A 148 19.86 -12.32 31.19
CA LEU A 148 20.21 -12.12 32.57
C LEU A 148 21.51 -11.28 32.54
N GLY A 149 21.36 -9.99 32.82
CA GLY A 149 22.52 -9.09 32.92
C GLY A 149 23.44 -9.61 34.01
N HIS A 150 24.65 -9.87 33.62
CA HIS A 150 25.76 -10.06 34.55
C HIS A 150 26.22 -8.70 35.04
#